data_d82d7fcae581bcf19a0181e5aa7b9858
#
_entry.id   d82d7fcae581bcf19a0181e5aa7b9858
#
_cell.length_a   1.000
_cell.length_b   1.000
_cell.length_c   1.000
_cell.angle_alpha   90.00
_cell.angle_beta   90.00
_cell.angle_gamma   90.00
#
_symmetry.space_group_name_H-M   'P 1'
#
loop_
_entity.id
_entity.type
_entity.pdbx_description
1 polymer ?
#
loop_
_entity_poly.entity_id
_entity_poly.type
_entity_poly.pdbx_seq_one_letter_code
_entity_poly.pdbx_strand_id
1 'polypeptide(L)'
;MSKKLVKCMMACLLAVVMCLTMAVGNGMVALADEEGVVSGEGSEEETPEEGEPEEVPVLNGWVLTEEGWYYYEKGVAVVGWKKIGNTWYYMYEDGIMAADTWIGEYYVNAEGAWVESYRPAQWILSGNRWWYRNIDGSYPVGRWQQIDGEWYYFDRAGYMVTGWQQIGGVWYYLGADGSMRTGWQKDGGTWYYLNESGAMETGWILLGDTWYYLNRSGAMLTGWQQISGVWYYLGTDGSMVIGRQEIGKKAYYFETTGAMVTGWKELEEGWYYFDASGAMLKGWIKVGNTWYYCDKDSGVMYENQWLENKYYLFDEGAMAVGWQKIEEDWYYFDNDGVKQTSKWIGDYYVQADGTMAVSQYIGIEYVGEDGKKVPRSGSERVYEIDLGDGKKTIVIGYYDADMANDIYEAVNAYRTEKGLEILQPAVMPMKAQANIRAYEITYLFDKYTRPNGDKSTSIYPGVFDENIARSCTSATEVMNQWKQSVDTNKIMLSNDAKFSAVSVFKLKTGNTYTNYIVQLFSK
;
A
#
# COMPACT_ATOMS: atom_id res chain seq x y z
N MET A 1 -3.49 7.54 -14.91
CA MET A 1 -3.44 6.38 -15.86
C MET A 1 -4.24 5.22 -15.29
N SER A 2 -5.18 4.69 -16.07
CA SER A 2 -6.27 3.81 -15.67
C SER A 2 -5.83 2.47 -15.06
N LYS A 3 -6.51 2.05 -13.99
CA LYS A 3 -6.38 0.75 -13.26
C LYS A 3 -6.47 -0.53 -14.13
N LYS A 4 -6.63 -0.41 -15.44
CA LYS A 4 -6.70 -1.54 -16.40
C LYS A 4 -5.33 -1.94 -16.99
N LEU A 5 -4.30 -1.10 -16.90
CA LEU A 5 -2.98 -1.43 -17.49
C LEU A 5 -2.06 -2.24 -16.57
N VAL A 6 -2.29 -2.21 -15.25
CA VAL A 6 -1.45 -2.93 -14.28
C VAL A 6 -1.80 -4.42 -14.17
N LYS A 7 -3.03 -4.81 -14.52
CA LYS A 7 -3.45 -6.23 -14.51
C LYS A 7 -2.97 -7.05 -15.71
N CYS A 8 -2.55 -6.44 -16.80
CA CYS A 8 -2.06 -7.15 -17.99
C CYS A 8 -0.56 -7.47 -17.97
N MET A 9 0.24 -6.77 -17.16
CA MET A 9 1.68 -7.06 -17.07
C MET A 9 2.04 -8.16 -16.06
N MET A 10 1.18 -8.50 -15.12
CA MET A 10 1.40 -9.61 -14.18
C MET A 10 1.02 -11.00 -14.74
N ALA A 11 0.24 -11.07 -15.81
CA ALA A 11 -0.16 -12.35 -16.42
C ALA A 11 0.87 -12.92 -17.41
N CYS A 12 1.85 -12.13 -17.88
CA CYS A 12 2.86 -12.59 -18.84
C CYS A 12 4.16 -13.10 -18.22
N LEU A 13 4.39 -12.92 -16.92
CA LEU A 13 5.61 -13.43 -16.26
C LEU A 13 5.45 -14.83 -15.63
N LEU A 14 4.24 -15.36 -15.53
CA LEU A 14 3.95 -16.69 -14.95
C LEU A 14 3.86 -17.82 -16.00
N ALA A 15 3.97 -17.50 -17.29
CA ALA A 15 3.83 -18.48 -18.37
C ALA A 15 5.16 -19.01 -18.95
N VAL A 16 6.32 -18.58 -18.47
CA VAL A 16 7.65 -18.98 -19.04
C VAL A 16 8.41 -19.98 -18.16
N VAL A 17 7.93 -20.32 -16.96
CA VAL A 17 8.63 -21.28 -16.06
C VAL A 17 8.04 -22.70 -16.08
N MET A 18 6.98 -22.99 -16.85
CA MET A 18 6.33 -24.32 -16.87
C MET A 18 6.49 -25.11 -18.18
N CYS A 19 7.62 -25.03 -18.85
CA CYS A 19 7.88 -25.86 -20.03
C CYS A 19 9.33 -26.33 -20.15
N LEU A 20 9.85 -27.05 -19.16
CA LEU A 20 11.06 -27.86 -19.35
C LEU A 20 11.27 -28.89 -18.22
N THR A 21 10.38 -29.87 -18.13
CA THR A 21 10.73 -31.18 -17.55
C THR A 21 9.66 -32.21 -17.92
N MET A 22 9.79 -32.78 -19.12
CA MET A 22 9.25 -34.10 -19.43
C MET A 22 10.03 -34.66 -20.63
N ALA A 23 10.98 -35.49 -20.34
CA ALA A 23 11.32 -36.64 -21.22
C ALA A 23 12.37 -37.52 -20.54
N VAL A 24 12.05 -38.73 -20.37
CA VAL A 24 12.69 -40.04 -20.32
C VAL A 24 12.15 -40.77 -19.08
N GLY A 25 11.41 -41.81 -19.15
CA GLY A 25 11.11 -42.83 -20.10
C GLY A 25 11.13 -44.19 -19.47
N ASN A 26 10.12 -44.98 -19.69
CA ASN A 26 10.01 -46.43 -19.52
C ASN A 26 9.95 -46.98 -18.09
N GLY A 27 8.92 -47.54 -17.67
CA GLY A 27 8.10 -48.57 -18.29
C GLY A 27 8.08 -49.74 -17.33
N MET A 28 7.01 -49.89 -16.52
CA MET A 28 6.74 -51.15 -15.88
C MET A 28 5.25 -51.39 -15.85
N VAL A 29 4.91 -52.55 -16.34
CA VAL A 29 3.58 -53.11 -16.48
C VAL A 29 3.07 -53.53 -15.12
N ALA A 30 1.91 -53.04 -14.73
CA ALA A 30 1.13 -53.57 -13.65
C ALA A 30 0.27 -54.71 -14.13
N LEU A 31 0.23 -55.80 -13.40
CA LEU A 31 -0.80 -56.83 -13.54
C LEU A 31 -1.72 -56.71 -12.34
N ALA A 32 -2.98 -56.55 -12.64
CA ALA A 32 -4.09 -56.42 -11.70
C ALA A 32 -4.57 -57.80 -11.21
N ASP A 33 -5.04 -57.76 -9.99
CA ASP A 33 -5.88 -58.81 -9.37
C ASP A 33 -7.24 -58.89 -10.03
N GLU A 34 -7.77 -60.11 -10.18
CA GLU A 34 -9.21 -60.35 -10.18
C GLU A 34 -9.57 -61.60 -9.37
N GLU A 35 -10.35 -61.38 -8.37
CA GLU A 35 -11.09 -62.41 -7.62
C GLU A 35 -12.21 -62.97 -8.48
N GLY A 36 -12.50 -64.25 -8.28
CA GLY A 36 -13.69 -64.90 -8.83
C GLY A 36 -14.00 -66.22 -8.18
N VAL A 37 -14.84 -66.14 -7.19
CA VAL A 37 -15.56 -67.29 -6.56
C VAL A 37 -16.50 -67.93 -7.56
N VAL A 38 -16.61 -69.22 -7.65
CA VAL A 38 -17.88 -69.98 -7.64
C VAL A 38 -17.68 -71.52 -7.34
N SER A 39 -18.49 -71.98 -6.46
CA SER A 39 -18.82 -73.31 -6.00
C SER A 39 -19.25 -74.32 -7.07
N GLY A 40 -19.14 -75.61 -6.74
CA GLY A 40 -20.00 -76.59 -7.33
C GLY A 40 -19.51 -78.07 -7.21
N GLU A 41 -20.15 -78.76 -6.43
CA GLU A 41 -20.19 -80.21 -6.09
C GLU A 41 -20.05 -81.21 -7.23
N GLY A 42 -19.56 -82.39 -6.90
CA GLY A 42 -19.94 -83.62 -7.61
C GLY A 42 -18.95 -84.75 -7.51
N SER A 43 -19.17 -85.57 -6.60
CA SER A 43 -18.71 -86.93 -6.37
C SER A 43 -18.41 -87.74 -7.65
N GLU A 44 -17.36 -88.58 -7.62
CA GLU A 44 -17.52 -90.03 -7.70
C GLU A 44 -16.19 -90.77 -7.42
N GLU A 45 -16.27 -91.80 -6.58
CA GLU A 45 -15.21 -92.74 -6.27
C GLU A 45 -14.87 -93.60 -7.50
N GLU A 46 -13.58 -93.79 -7.76
CA GLU A 46 -13.09 -95.06 -8.33
C GLU A 46 -11.75 -95.44 -7.68
N THR A 47 -11.68 -96.67 -7.21
CA THR A 47 -10.60 -97.31 -6.53
C THR A 47 -9.46 -97.71 -7.43
N PRO A 48 -8.28 -98.10 -6.91
CA PRO A 48 -6.99 -97.92 -7.48
C PRO A 48 -6.50 -99.11 -8.33
N GLU A 49 -5.86 -98.76 -9.45
CA GLU A 49 -4.93 -99.69 -10.08
C GLU A 49 -3.51 -99.44 -9.55
N GLU A 50 -2.88 -100.53 -9.06
CA GLU A 50 -1.47 -100.57 -8.72
C GLU A 50 -0.62 -100.21 -9.99
N GLY A 51 -0.06 -98.99 -10.02
CA GLY A 51 0.98 -98.56 -10.98
C GLY A 51 2.35 -98.74 -10.35
N GLU A 52 3.26 -99.30 -11.09
CA GLU A 52 4.68 -99.50 -10.79
C GLU A 52 5.33 -98.23 -10.17
N PRO A 53 6.36 -98.31 -9.30
CA PRO A 53 7.00 -97.17 -8.66
C PRO A 53 7.63 -96.24 -9.71
N GLU A 54 7.08 -95.05 -9.89
CA GLU A 54 7.71 -93.98 -10.60
C GLU A 54 9.09 -93.70 -9.98
N GLU A 55 10.15 -93.87 -10.74
CA GLU A 55 11.50 -93.41 -10.37
C GLU A 55 11.44 -91.89 -10.13
N VAL A 56 11.50 -91.47 -8.86
CA VAL A 56 11.62 -90.08 -8.47
C VAL A 56 12.88 -89.54 -9.19
N PRO A 57 12.79 -88.46 -10.03
CA PRO A 57 13.95 -87.96 -10.75
C PRO A 57 14.99 -87.50 -9.75
N VAL A 58 16.14 -88.10 -9.78
CA VAL A 58 17.27 -87.72 -8.92
C VAL A 58 17.69 -86.31 -9.28
N LEU A 59 17.47 -85.33 -8.38
CA LEU A 59 17.85 -83.91 -8.60
C LEU A 59 19.34 -83.81 -8.87
N ASN A 60 19.70 -83.10 -9.96
CA ASN A 60 21.09 -82.73 -10.33
C ASN A 60 21.15 -81.29 -10.87
N GLY A 61 22.16 -80.56 -10.43
CA GLY A 61 22.34 -79.14 -10.85
C GLY A 61 21.71 -78.15 -9.88
N TRP A 62 21.57 -76.91 -10.36
CA TRP A 62 21.03 -75.79 -9.58
C TRP A 62 19.51 -75.86 -9.42
N VAL A 63 19.06 -75.69 -8.20
CA VAL A 63 17.65 -75.64 -7.84
C VAL A 63 17.41 -74.41 -6.95
N LEU A 64 16.49 -73.53 -7.37
CA LEU A 64 16.03 -72.42 -6.58
C LEU A 64 14.81 -72.83 -5.76
N THR A 65 14.86 -72.59 -4.45
CA THR A 65 13.77 -72.78 -3.52
C THR A 65 13.37 -71.44 -2.90
N GLU A 66 12.37 -71.42 -2.06
CA GLU A 66 12.01 -70.22 -1.25
C GLU A 66 13.12 -69.79 -0.30
N GLU A 67 13.97 -70.71 0.14
CA GLU A 67 15.09 -70.47 1.07
C GLU A 67 16.36 -70.02 0.38
N GLY A 68 16.54 -70.30 -0.96
CA GLY A 68 17.71 -69.90 -1.73
C GLY A 68 18.11 -70.92 -2.78
N TRP A 69 19.30 -70.73 -3.37
CA TRP A 69 19.87 -71.60 -4.36
C TRP A 69 20.58 -72.78 -3.71
N TYR A 70 20.30 -74.02 -4.21
CA TYR A 70 20.95 -75.29 -3.88
C TYR A 70 21.60 -75.86 -5.11
N TYR A 71 22.66 -76.60 -4.93
CA TYR A 71 23.24 -77.40 -5.98
C TYR A 71 23.21 -78.88 -5.60
N TYR A 72 22.59 -79.72 -6.41
CA TYR A 72 22.44 -81.13 -6.17
C TYR A 72 23.33 -82.00 -7.04
N GLU A 73 23.97 -83.00 -6.47
CA GLU A 73 24.63 -84.10 -7.19
C GLU A 73 24.08 -85.44 -6.76
N LYS A 74 23.55 -86.18 -7.73
CA LYS A 74 22.95 -87.51 -7.49
C LYS A 74 21.88 -87.52 -6.36
N GLY A 75 21.06 -86.45 -6.33
CA GLY A 75 19.98 -86.32 -5.36
C GLY A 75 20.39 -85.80 -3.98
N VAL A 76 21.66 -85.50 -3.76
CA VAL A 76 22.15 -84.97 -2.48
C VAL A 76 22.58 -83.49 -2.66
N ALA A 77 22.11 -82.59 -1.79
CA ALA A 77 22.52 -81.23 -1.74
C ALA A 77 24.02 -81.14 -1.39
N VAL A 78 24.78 -80.37 -2.22
CA VAL A 78 26.21 -80.18 -1.97
C VAL A 78 26.38 -79.15 -0.86
N VAL A 79 27.36 -79.40 0.02
CA VAL A 79 27.76 -78.45 1.08
C VAL A 79 29.25 -78.14 0.98
N GLY A 80 29.66 -76.97 1.47
CA GLY A 80 31.04 -76.50 1.35
C GLY A 80 31.39 -75.96 -0.01
N TRP A 81 32.71 -75.81 -0.29
CA TRP A 81 33.19 -75.31 -1.56
C TRP A 81 33.01 -76.29 -2.71
N LYS A 82 32.39 -75.85 -3.76
CA LYS A 82 32.19 -76.65 -4.99
C LYS A 82 32.56 -75.86 -6.24
N LYS A 83 33.37 -76.45 -7.12
CA LYS A 83 33.62 -75.91 -8.46
C LYS A 83 32.56 -76.43 -9.44
N ILE A 84 31.84 -75.53 -10.02
CA ILE A 84 30.77 -75.80 -10.98
C ILE A 84 31.13 -75.08 -12.29
N GLY A 85 31.43 -75.82 -13.31
CA GLY A 85 32.07 -75.26 -14.51
C GLY A 85 33.47 -74.72 -14.19
N ASN A 86 33.70 -73.40 -14.48
CA ASN A 86 34.96 -72.71 -14.17
C ASN A 86 34.89 -71.86 -12.90
N THR A 87 33.75 -71.86 -12.18
CA THR A 87 33.49 -70.97 -11.05
C THR A 87 33.36 -71.77 -9.76
N TRP A 88 33.93 -71.24 -8.68
CA TRP A 88 33.74 -71.79 -7.33
C TRP A 88 32.57 -71.12 -6.64
N TYR A 89 31.75 -71.97 -5.96
CA TYR A 89 30.64 -71.57 -5.13
C TYR A 89 30.79 -72.19 -3.73
N TYR A 90 30.19 -71.59 -2.73
CA TYR A 90 30.11 -72.16 -1.38
C TYR A 90 28.67 -72.37 -0.97
N MET A 91 28.36 -73.57 -0.47
CA MET A 91 27.07 -73.86 0.09
C MET A 91 27.23 -74.09 1.60
N TYR A 92 26.33 -73.48 2.40
CA TYR A 92 26.35 -73.64 3.82
C TYR A 92 26.02 -75.09 4.24
N GLU A 93 26.06 -75.39 5.56
CA GLU A 93 25.73 -76.75 6.11
C GLU A 93 24.29 -77.18 5.78
N ASP A 94 23.38 -76.25 5.60
CA ASP A 94 22.00 -76.44 5.19
C ASP A 94 21.85 -76.61 3.67
N GLY A 95 22.90 -76.51 2.91
CA GLY A 95 22.95 -76.63 1.44
C GLY A 95 22.64 -75.32 0.70
N ILE A 96 22.30 -74.22 1.36
CA ILE A 96 22.01 -72.94 0.72
C ILE A 96 23.30 -72.33 0.20
N MET A 97 23.30 -71.82 -1.05
CA MET A 97 24.43 -71.12 -1.64
C MET A 97 24.70 -69.79 -0.92
N ALA A 98 25.93 -69.58 -0.52
CA ALA A 98 26.37 -68.31 0.00
C ALA A 98 26.48 -67.27 -1.15
N ALA A 99 25.92 -66.08 -0.91
CA ALA A 99 25.96 -64.98 -1.86
C ALA A 99 26.32 -63.67 -1.12
N ASP A 100 27.04 -62.78 -1.80
CA ASP A 100 27.45 -61.47 -1.31
C ASP A 100 28.05 -61.49 0.10
N THR A 101 28.96 -62.46 0.37
CA THR A 101 29.49 -62.69 1.70
C THR A 101 30.93 -63.24 1.69
N TRP A 102 31.56 -63.16 2.87
CA TRP A 102 32.89 -63.76 3.10
C TRP A 102 32.78 -65.15 3.72
N ILE A 103 33.49 -66.11 3.12
CA ILE A 103 33.66 -67.43 3.66
C ILE A 103 35.12 -67.60 4.07
N GLY A 104 35.43 -67.26 5.28
CA GLY A 104 36.80 -67.11 5.73
C GLY A 104 37.53 -65.96 5.03
N GLU A 105 38.54 -66.28 4.25
CA GLU A 105 39.32 -65.27 3.46
C GLU A 105 38.81 -65.14 2.00
N TYR A 106 37.77 -65.83 1.65
CA TYR A 106 37.23 -65.89 0.28
C TYR A 106 35.89 -65.18 0.18
N TYR A 107 35.77 -64.24 -0.76
CA TYR A 107 34.52 -63.52 -1.03
C TYR A 107 33.75 -64.15 -2.18
N VAL A 108 32.47 -64.39 -1.98
CA VAL A 108 31.53 -64.77 -3.05
C VAL A 108 30.61 -63.60 -3.35
N ASN A 109 30.38 -63.33 -4.64
CA ASN A 109 29.55 -62.20 -5.09
C ASN A 109 28.04 -62.52 -4.93
N ALA A 110 27.16 -61.59 -5.37
CA ALA A 110 25.71 -61.75 -5.30
C ALA A 110 25.18 -62.96 -6.07
N GLU A 111 25.91 -63.41 -7.12
CA GLU A 111 25.61 -64.62 -7.88
C GLU A 111 26.20 -65.88 -7.24
N GLY A 112 26.79 -65.76 -6.03
CA GLY A 112 27.42 -66.85 -5.29
C GLY A 112 28.79 -67.26 -5.80
N ALA A 113 29.33 -66.65 -6.84
CA ALA A 113 30.58 -66.95 -7.43
C ALA A 113 31.76 -66.41 -6.59
N TRP A 114 32.78 -67.28 -6.32
CA TRP A 114 34.00 -66.84 -5.69
C TRP A 114 34.74 -65.85 -6.61
N VAL A 115 35.15 -64.72 -6.03
CA VAL A 115 35.92 -63.68 -6.72
C VAL A 115 37.37 -63.76 -6.25
N GLU A 116 38.26 -64.13 -7.17
CA GLU A 116 39.70 -64.17 -6.90
C GLU A 116 40.22 -62.78 -6.55
N SER A 117 40.95 -62.66 -5.43
CA SER A 117 41.55 -61.40 -4.99
C SER A 117 40.54 -60.26 -4.78
N TYR A 118 39.28 -60.58 -4.44
CA TYR A 118 38.27 -59.58 -4.04
C TYR A 118 38.81 -58.69 -2.95
N ARG A 119 38.70 -57.39 -3.15
CA ARG A 119 39.03 -56.37 -2.14
C ARG A 119 37.84 -55.41 -2.05
N PRO A 120 37.24 -55.25 -0.87
CA PRO A 120 36.13 -54.34 -0.73
C PRO A 120 36.55 -52.93 -1.09
N ALA A 121 35.59 -52.18 -1.63
CA ALA A 121 35.78 -50.73 -1.78
C ALA A 121 36.08 -50.12 -0.43
N GLN A 122 37.08 -49.23 -0.31
CA GLN A 122 37.43 -48.64 0.96
C GLN A 122 38.17 -47.30 0.82
N TRP A 123 38.03 -46.50 1.83
CA TRP A 123 38.87 -45.32 2.05
C TRP A 123 40.26 -45.72 2.53
N ILE A 124 41.31 -45.13 1.94
CA ILE A 124 42.69 -45.41 2.28
C ILE A 124 43.41 -44.10 2.58
N LEU A 125 43.99 -44.02 3.76
CA LEU A 125 44.83 -42.88 4.16
C LEU A 125 46.30 -43.13 3.71
N SER A 126 46.81 -42.16 2.94
CA SER A 126 48.19 -42.17 2.50
C SER A 126 48.88 -40.88 2.92
N GLY A 127 49.75 -40.93 3.94
CA GLY A 127 50.27 -39.75 4.61
C GLY A 127 49.13 -39.02 5.36
N ASN A 128 48.77 -37.82 4.90
CA ASN A 128 47.68 -37.00 5.42
C ASN A 128 46.54 -36.81 4.42
N ARG A 129 46.53 -37.60 3.36
CA ARG A 129 45.55 -37.47 2.29
C ARG A 129 44.80 -38.79 2.10
N TRP A 130 43.47 -38.68 1.86
CA TRP A 130 42.58 -39.78 1.61
C TRP A 130 42.41 -40.02 0.12
N TRP A 131 42.35 -41.31 -0.28
CA TRP A 131 41.92 -41.76 -1.60
C TRP A 131 40.96 -42.93 -1.45
N TYR A 132 40.16 -43.22 -2.48
CA TYR A 132 39.18 -44.28 -2.41
C TYR A 132 39.47 -45.36 -3.44
N ARG A 133 39.55 -46.59 -3.00
CA ARG A 133 39.67 -47.74 -3.87
C ARG A 133 38.32 -48.31 -4.14
N ASN A 134 37.92 -48.42 -5.44
CA ASN A 134 36.71 -49.10 -5.88
C ASN A 134 36.87 -50.64 -5.76
N ILE A 135 35.73 -51.35 -5.81
CA ILE A 135 35.69 -52.81 -5.73
C ILE A 135 36.48 -53.51 -6.84
N ASP A 136 36.57 -52.87 -8.02
CA ASP A 136 37.37 -53.33 -9.15
C ASP A 136 38.87 -53.01 -9.05
N GLY A 137 39.28 -52.42 -7.93
CA GLY A 137 40.65 -52.00 -7.68
C GLY A 137 41.03 -50.66 -8.30
N SER A 138 40.17 -50.04 -9.09
CA SER A 138 40.38 -48.70 -9.65
C SER A 138 40.23 -47.61 -8.57
N TYR A 139 40.61 -46.37 -8.88
CA TYR A 139 40.41 -45.22 -8.03
C TYR A 139 40.03 -43.99 -8.86
N PRO A 140 39.20 -43.05 -8.33
CA PRO A 140 38.80 -41.87 -9.06
C PRO A 140 39.98 -40.90 -9.21
N VAL A 141 40.10 -40.28 -10.40
CA VAL A 141 41.14 -39.31 -10.72
C VAL A 141 40.53 -38.14 -11.49
N GLY A 142 40.67 -36.94 -10.96
CA GLY A 142 40.18 -35.70 -11.60
C GLY A 142 38.67 -35.71 -11.81
N ARG A 143 37.89 -36.37 -10.97
CA ARG A 143 36.45 -36.55 -11.15
C ARG A 143 35.68 -36.60 -9.84
N TRP A 144 34.38 -36.38 -9.96
CA TRP A 144 33.41 -36.65 -8.93
C TRP A 144 33.12 -38.16 -8.82
N GLN A 145 32.90 -38.61 -7.57
CA GLN A 145 32.40 -39.95 -7.32
C GLN A 145 31.45 -39.92 -6.12
N GLN A 146 30.30 -40.59 -6.26
CA GLN A 146 29.39 -40.84 -5.16
C GLN A 146 29.84 -42.07 -4.37
N ILE A 147 29.95 -41.95 -3.06
CA ILE A 147 30.34 -43.00 -2.13
C ILE A 147 29.40 -42.94 -0.93
N ASP A 148 28.69 -44.03 -0.63
CA ASP A 148 27.73 -44.14 0.46
C ASP A 148 26.66 -43.02 0.47
N GLY A 149 26.23 -42.58 -0.71
CA GLY A 149 25.23 -41.53 -0.90
C GLY A 149 25.78 -40.11 -0.98
N GLU A 150 27.01 -39.87 -0.56
CA GLU A 150 27.67 -38.57 -0.54
C GLU A 150 28.58 -38.37 -1.75
N TRP A 151 28.73 -37.12 -2.25
CA TRP A 151 29.60 -36.80 -3.35
C TRP A 151 30.96 -36.32 -2.88
N TYR A 152 32.03 -36.87 -3.50
CA TYR A 152 33.42 -36.53 -3.25
C TYR A 152 34.11 -36.14 -4.55
N TYR A 153 35.06 -35.23 -4.48
CA TYR A 153 35.90 -34.94 -5.65
C TYR A 153 37.35 -35.35 -5.36
N PHE A 154 37.94 -36.00 -6.39
CA PHE A 154 39.32 -36.46 -6.31
C PHE A 154 40.19 -35.65 -7.30
N ASP A 155 41.33 -35.20 -6.85
CA ASP A 155 42.27 -34.46 -7.67
C ASP A 155 42.88 -35.33 -8.80
N ARG A 156 43.74 -34.70 -9.62
CA ARG A 156 44.42 -35.42 -10.71
C ARG A 156 45.39 -36.48 -10.23
N ALA A 157 45.82 -36.47 -8.97
CA ALA A 157 46.64 -37.49 -8.36
C ALA A 157 45.79 -38.57 -7.65
N GLY A 158 44.44 -38.49 -7.68
CA GLY A 158 43.54 -39.47 -7.10
C GLY A 158 43.27 -39.25 -5.58
N TYR A 159 43.64 -38.11 -5.02
CA TYR A 159 43.36 -37.82 -3.64
C TYR A 159 42.07 -36.99 -3.46
N MET A 160 41.31 -37.33 -2.46
CA MET A 160 40.13 -36.57 -2.04
C MET A 160 40.53 -35.14 -1.64
N VAL A 161 39.80 -34.15 -2.09
CA VAL A 161 39.98 -32.75 -1.76
C VAL A 161 38.97 -32.26 -0.75
N THR A 162 39.30 -31.20 -0.02
CA THR A 162 38.47 -30.56 1.02
C THR A 162 38.49 -29.05 0.85
N GLY A 163 37.55 -28.35 1.47
CA GLY A 163 37.43 -26.90 1.40
C GLY A 163 36.89 -26.42 0.04
N TRP A 164 37.15 -25.16 -0.28
CA TRP A 164 36.73 -24.56 -1.54
C TRP A 164 37.49 -25.12 -2.72
N GLN A 165 36.76 -25.59 -3.73
CA GLN A 165 37.31 -26.12 -4.96
C GLN A 165 36.60 -25.50 -6.16
N GLN A 166 37.38 -25.04 -7.17
CA GLN A 166 36.81 -24.61 -8.44
C GLN A 166 36.94 -25.75 -9.46
N ILE A 167 35.82 -26.36 -9.81
CA ILE A 167 35.78 -27.53 -10.68
C ILE A 167 34.95 -27.19 -11.93
N GLY A 168 35.56 -27.23 -13.09
CA GLY A 168 34.89 -26.83 -14.32
C GLY A 168 34.43 -25.38 -14.38
N GLY A 169 35.09 -24.48 -13.62
CA GLY A 169 34.70 -23.05 -13.50
C GLY A 169 33.68 -22.75 -12.44
N VAL A 170 33.08 -23.76 -11.81
CA VAL A 170 32.08 -23.65 -10.74
C VAL A 170 32.75 -23.91 -9.39
N TRP A 171 32.35 -23.11 -8.37
CA TRP A 171 32.84 -23.29 -7.01
C TRP A 171 31.96 -24.28 -6.23
N TYR A 172 32.63 -25.17 -5.50
CA TYR A 172 32.04 -26.15 -4.59
C TYR A 172 32.75 -26.07 -3.24
N TYR A 173 32.07 -26.48 -2.19
CA TYR A 173 32.67 -26.62 -0.86
C TYR A 173 32.59 -28.08 -0.40
N LEU A 174 33.76 -28.68 -0.18
CA LEU A 174 33.89 -30.03 0.36
C LEU A 174 34.19 -29.90 1.85
N GLY A 175 33.43 -30.61 2.68
CA GLY A 175 33.65 -30.62 4.13
C GLY A 175 35.05 -31.11 4.50
N ALA A 176 35.38 -31.04 5.79
CA ALA A 176 36.63 -31.60 6.31
C ALA A 176 36.72 -33.13 6.13
N ASP A 177 35.55 -33.76 6.04
CA ASP A 177 35.37 -35.19 5.70
C ASP A 177 35.41 -35.46 4.18
N GLY A 178 35.54 -34.42 3.35
CA GLY A 178 35.60 -34.48 1.90
C GLY A 178 34.24 -34.51 1.21
N SER A 179 33.13 -34.65 1.94
CA SER A 179 31.79 -34.72 1.32
C SER A 179 31.37 -33.33 0.80
N MET A 180 30.72 -33.31 -0.36
CA MET A 180 30.17 -32.12 -0.99
C MET A 180 29.07 -31.52 -0.12
N ARG A 181 29.18 -30.23 0.18
CA ARG A 181 28.16 -29.51 0.95
C ARG A 181 27.11 -28.91 0.02
N THR A 182 25.89 -28.81 0.54
CA THR A 182 24.75 -28.10 -0.05
C THR A 182 24.11 -27.18 0.99
N GLY A 183 23.28 -26.24 0.56
CA GLY A 183 22.63 -25.28 1.45
C GLY A 183 23.61 -24.23 2.00
N TRP A 184 23.24 -23.64 3.12
CA TRP A 184 24.06 -22.59 3.76
C TRP A 184 25.35 -23.15 4.37
N GLN A 185 26.46 -22.62 3.93
CA GLN A 185 27.80 -22.93 4.44
C GLN A 185 28.48 -21.69 5.01
N LYS A 186 28.95 -21.80 6.25
CA LYS A 186 29.72 -20.72 6.89
C LYS A 186 31.22 -21.03 6.84
N ASP A 187 32.00 -20.16 6.24
CA ASP A 187 33.44 -20.27 6.21
C ASP A 187 34.09 -18.92 6.54
N GLY A 188 35.09 -18.92 7.41
CA GLY A 188 35.80 -17.70 7.85
C GLY A 188 34.87 -16.60 8.39
N GLY A 189 33.69 -16.94 8.96
CA GLY A 189 32.70 -15.99 9.44
C GLY A 189 31.70 -15.51 8.39
N THR A 190 31.94 -15.82 7.12
CA THR A 190 31.11 -15.45 5.96
C THR A 190 30.18 -16.58 5.58
N TRP A 191 28.93 -16.25 5.23
CA TRP A 191 27.95 -17.21 4.72
C TRP A 191 27.97 -17.28 3.20
N TYR A 192 27.87 -18.50 2.68
CA TYR A 192 27.75 -18.86 1.28
C TYR A 192 26.57 -19.79 1.10
N TYR A 193 26.00 -19.85 -0.09
CA TYR A 193 24.94 -20.80 -0.40
C TYR A 193 25.36 -21.70 -1.57
N LEU A 194 25.20 -22.99 -1.36
CA LEU A 194 25.46 -24.04 -2.35
C LEU A 194 24.12 -24.66 -2.73
N ASN A 195 23.80 -24.71 -4.00
CA ASN A 195 22.54 -25.29 -4.45
C ASN A 195 22.54 -26.82 -4.29
N GLU A 196 21.46 -27.48 -4.70
CA GLU A 196 21.32 -28.94 -4.58
C GLU A 196 22.39 -29.73 -5.36
N SER A 197 22.99 -29.15 -6.39
CA SER A 197 24.14 -29.75 -7.09
C SER A 197 25.48 -29.46 -6.43
N GLY A 198 25.50 -28.77 -5.29
CA GLY A 198 26.72 -28.33 -4.59
C GLY A 198 27.36 -27.07 -5.17
N ALA A 199 26.83 -26.51 -6.27
CA ALA A 199 27.37 -25.32 -6.91
C ALA A 199 27.11 -24.07 -6.07
N MET A 200 28.16 -23.25 -5.87
CA MET A 200 28.04 -21.97 -5.15
C MET A 200 27.20 -20.98 -5.96
N GLU A 201 26.19 -20.44 -5.30
CA GLU A 201 25.31 -19.42 -5.86
C GLU A 201 25.88 -18.01 -5.73
N THR A 202 25.43 -17.11 -6.61
CA THR A 202 25.77 -15.68 -6.61
C THR A 202 24.57 -14.87 -7.09
N GLY A 203 24.50 -13.59 -6.69
CA GLY A 203 23.35 -12.75 -7.02
C GLY A 203 22.16 -12.99 -6.11
N TRP A 204 20.97 -12.74 -6.61
CA TRP A 204 19.73 -12.96 -5.87
C TRP A 204 19.35 -14.44 -5.84
N ILE A 205 19.06 -14.96 -4.66
CA ILE A 205 18.52 -16.31 -4.46
C ILE A 205 17.25 -16.26 -3.62
N LEU A 206 16.27 -17.08 -3.96
CA LEU A 206 15.02 -17.24 -3.24
C LEU A 206 15.03 -18.59 -2.52
N LEU A 207 14.90 -18.57 -1.20
CA LEU A 207 14.84 -19.78 -0.37
C LEU A 207 13.53 -19.76 0.43
N GLY A 208 12.60 -20.62 0.08
CA GLY A 208 11.22 -20.49 0.53
C GLY A 208 10.64 -19.17 0.02
N ASP A 209 10.15 -18.32 0.92
CA ASP A 209 9.60 -16.99 0.58
C ASP A 209 10.60 -15.85 0.87
N THR A 210 11.86 -16.18 1.13
CA THR A 210 12.86 -15.19 1.56
C THR A 210 13.95 -15.02 0.52
N TRP A 211 14.19 -13.77 0.12
CA TRP A 211 15.27 -13.40 -0.78
C TRP A 211 16.55 -13.09 -0.03
N TYR A 212 17.68 -13.54 -0.58
CA TYR A 212 19.03 -13.24 -0.15
C TYR A 212 19.87 -12.73 -1.31
N TYR A 213 20.91 -11.98 -1.04
CA TYR A 213 21.84 -11.54 -2.08
C TYR A 213 23.27 -11.94 -1.75
N LEU A 214 23.87 -12.67 -2.67
CA LEU A 214 25.26 -13.12 -2.63
C LEU A 214 26.09 -12.30 -3.62
N ASN A 215 27.21 -11.78 -3.21
CA ASN A 215 28.07 -11.03 -4.10
C ASN A 215 28.75 -11.95 -5.14
N ARG A 216 29.56 -11.38 -6.03
CA ARG A 216 30.26 -12.15 -7.08
C ARG A 216 31.21 -13.23 -6.55
N SER A 217 31.69 -13.12 -5.31
CA SER A 217 32.50 -14.16 -4.65
C SER A 217 31.65 -15.17 -3.87
N GLY A 218 30.33 -15.13 -3.97
CA GLY A 218 29.40 -16.00 -3.26
C GLY A 218 29.08 -15.56 -1.82
N ALA A 219 29.73 -14.53 -1.31
CA ALA A 219 29.51 -14.07 0.07
C ALA A 219 28.15 -13.42 0.23
N MET A 220 27.35 -13.88 1.21
CA MET A 220 26.07 -13.30 1.58
C MET A 220 26.27 -11.88 2.12
N LEU A 221 25.51 -10.95 1.59
CA LEU A 221 25.54 -9.55 2.03
C LEU A 221 24.47 -9.27 3.09
N THR A 222 24.73 -8.25 3.91
CA THR A 222 23.83 -7.75 4.95
C THR A 222 23.85 -6.22 4.96
N GLY A 223 22.86 -5.60 5.62
CA GLY A 223 22.75 -4.14 5.71
C GLY A 223 22.35 -3.49 4.38
N TRP A 224 22.68 -2.21 4.22
CA TRP A 224 22.37 -1.43 3.02
C TRP A 224 23.19 -1.88 1.82
N GLN A 225 22.50 -2.18 0.71
CA GLN A 225 23.11 -2.59 -0.54
C GLN A 225 22.50 -1.83 -1.71
N GLN A 226 23.34 -1.29 -2.58
CA GLN A 226 22.90 -0.75 -3.86
C GLN A 226 23.19 -1.76 -4.97
N ILE A 227 22.14 -2.37 -5.50
CA ILE A 227 22.24 -3.44 -6.51
C ILE A 227 21.58 -2.92 -7.79
N SER A 228 22.37 -2.82 -8.86
CA SER A 228 21.92 -2.28 -10.15
C SER A 228 21.26 -0.89 -10.05
N GLY A 229 21.77 -0.03 -9.14
CA GLY A 229 21.26 1.33 -8.93
C GLY A 229 20.07 1.45 -7.98
N VAL A 230 19.48 0.34 -7.55
CA VAL A 230 18.36 0.30 -6.58
C VAL A 230 18.90 -0.03 -5.19
N TRP A 231 18.37 0.67 -4.17
CA TRP A 231 18.73 0.40 -2.79
C TRP A 231 17.83 -0.67 -2.18
N TYR A 232 18.48 -1.58 -1.46
CA TYR A 232 17.88 -2.66 -0.67
C TYR A 232 18.44 -2.64 0.74
N TYR A 233 17.72 -3.22 1.66
CA TYR A 233 18.25 -3.52 2.99
C TYR A 233 18.13 -5.02 3.26
N LEU A 234 19.26 -5.61 3.62
CA LEU A 234 19.36 -7.02 3.98
C LEU A 234 19.54 -7.12 5.50
N GLY A 235 18.72 -7.91 6.16
CA GLY A 235 18.78 -8.12 7.60
C GLY A 235 20.14 -8.64 8.07
N THR A 236 20.34 -8.72 9.36
CA THR A 236 21.56 -9.28 9.94
C THR A 236 21.73 -10.77 9.64
N ASP A 237 20.66 -11.43 9.32
CA ASP A 237 20.58 -12.82 8.84
C ASP A 237 20.68 -12.94 7.30
N GLY A 238 20.84 -11.81 6.60
CA GLY A 238 20.92 -11.72 5.15
C GLY A 238 19.57 -11.65 4.43
N SER A 239 18.44 -11.79 5.13
CA SER A 239 17.09 -11.74 4.53
C SER A 239 16.80 -10.36 3.97
N MET A 240 16.24 -10.30 2.74
CA MET A 240 15.77 -9.05 2.14
C MET A 240 14.53 -8.56 2.87
N VAL A 241 14.56 -7.31 3.33
CA VAL A 241 13.41 -6.72 4.01
C VAL A 241 12.43 -6.08 3.04
N ILE A 242 11.14 -6.12 3.39
CA ILE A 242 10.03 -5.51 2.67
C ILE A 242 9.13 -4.74 3.64
N GLY A 243 8.27 -3.86 3.11
CA GLY A 243 7.34 -3.08 3.92
C GLY A 243 8.05 -1.99 4.75
N ARG A 244 7.38 -1.55 5.82
CA ARG A 244 7.88 -0.52 6.70
C ARG A 244 8.93 -1.08 7.66
N GLN A 245 10.09 -0.41 7.72
CA GLN A 245 11.23 -0.82 8.55
C GLN A 245 11.80 0.37 9.31
N GLU A 246 12.18 0.15 10.55
CA GLU A 246 12.96 1.12 11.32
C GLU A 246 14.43 0.70 11.33
N ILE A 247 15.27 1.48 10.66
CA ILE A 247 16.70 1.21 10.53
C ILE A 247 17.47 2.37 11.16
N GLY A 248 18.16 2.08 12.25
CA GLY A 248 18.73 3.12 13.10
C GLY A 248 17.61 3.88 13.82
N LYS A 249 17.45 5.17 13.56
CA LYS A 249 16.39 6.02 14.14
C LYS A 249 15.47 6.60 13.06
N LYS A 250 15.45 5.98 11.89
CA LYS A 250 14.70 6.44 10.74
C LYS A 250 13.80 5.32 10.22
N ALA A 251 12.59 5.68 9.81
CA ALA A 251 11.69 4.76 9.14
C ALA A 251 11.92 4.80 7.63
N TYR A 252 11.85 3.63 7.02
CA TYR A 252 11.96 3.40 5.57
C TYR A 252 10.81 2.53 5.11
N TYR A 253 10.55 2.53 3.83
CA TYR A 253 9.62 1.59 3.21
C TYR A 253 10.27 0.90 2.01
N PHE A 254 10.08 -0.40 1.94
CA PHE A 254 10.57 -1.23 0.85
C PHE A 254 9.38 -1.87 0.13
N GLU A 255 9.36 -1.80 -1.18
CA GLU A 255 8.36 -2.49 -2.00
C GLU A 255 8.43 -4.01 -1.77
N THR A 256 7.42 -4.72 -2.26
CA THR A 256 7.43 -6.21 -2.24
C THR A 256 8.60 -6.80 -3.01
N THR A 257 9.20 -6.03 -3.91
CA THR A 257 10.45 -6.37 -4.63
C THR A 257 11.72 -6.11 -3.80
N GLY A 258 11.58 -5.59 -2.59
CA GLY A 258 12.68 -5.14 -1.73
C GLY A 258 13.27 -3.77 -2.10
N ALA A 259 12.80 -3.13 -3.17
CA ALA A 259 13.30 -1.82 -3.59
C ALA A 259 12.92 -0.73 -2.58
N MET A 260 13.89 0.05 -2.11
CA MET A 260 13.67 1.19 -1.22
C MET A 260 12.85 2.27 -1.93
N VAL A 261 11.81 2.74 -1.26
CA VAL A 261 10.95 3.83 -1.75
C VAL A 261 11.57 5.19 -1.46
N THR A 262 11.40 6.11 -2.42
CA THR A 262 11.68 7.54 -2.29
C THR A 262 10.52 8.35 -2.88
N GLY A 263 10.29 9.56 -2.41
CA GLY A 263 9.15 10.37 -2.82
C GLY A 263 7.84 9.97 -2.13
N TRP A 264 6.73 10.28 -2.75
CA TRP A 264 5.40 9.97 -2.23
C TRP A 264 5.06 8.48 -2.37
N LYS A 265 4.49 7.90 -1.31
CA LYS A 265 3.99 6.52 -1.29
C LYS A 265 2.67 6.46 -0.54
N GLU A 266 1.67 5.91 -1.19
CA GLU A 266 0.38 5.59 -0.57
C GLU A 266 0.45 4.22 0.12
N LEU A 267 0.05 4.17 1.38
CA LEU A 267 -0.13 2.95 2.18
C LEU A 267 -1.58 2.91 2.69
N GLU A 268 -1.94 1.90 3.44
CA GLU A 268 -3.33 1.73 3.93
C GLU A 268 -3.82 2.92 4.77
N GLU A 269 -2.93 3.53 5.56
CA GLU A 269 -3.28 4.64 6.45
C GLU A 269 -3.28 6.01 5.73
N GLY A 270 -2.77 6.10 4.50
CA GLY A 270 -2.66 7.32 3.70
C GLY A 270 -1.31 7.52 3.04
N TRP A 271 -1.03 8.76 2.64
CA TRP A 271 0.20 9.13 1.95
C TRP A 271 1.36 9.42 2.89
N TYR A 272 2.54 8.95 2.52
CA TYR A 272 3.81 9.19 3.21
C TYR A 272 4.83 9.77 2.24
N TYR A 273 5.79 10.53 2.75
CA TYR A 273 6.89 11.03 1.94
C TYR A 273 8.23 10.55 2.45
N PHE A 274 9.02 10.00 1.53
CA PHE A 274 10.37 9.50 1.78
C PHE A 274 11.38 10.40 1.05
N ASP A 275 12.40 10.88 1.74
CA ASP A 275 13.42 11.73 1.15
C ASP A 275 14.30 10.95 0.14
N ALA A 276 15.27 11.63 -0.49
CA ALA A 276 16.18 11.01 -1.45
C ALA A 276 17.07 9.90 -0.83
N SER A 277 17.20 9.86 0.49
CA SER A 277 17.88 8.79 1.22
C SER A 277 16.95 7.63 1.58
N GLY A 278 15.66 7.72 1.23
CA GLY A 278 14.61 6.77 1.60
C GLY A 278 14.07 6.95 3.01
N ALA A 279 14.53 7.94 3.76
CA ALA A 279 14.03 8.18 5.11
C ALA A 279 12.66 8.86 5.09
N MET A 280 11.70 8.32 5.83
CA MET A 280 10.37 8.90 6.00
C MET A 280 10.47 10.26 6.69
N LEU A 281 9.87 11.27 6.09
CA LEU A 281 9.81 12.62 6.66
C LEU A 281 8.51 12.82 7.43
N LYS A 282 8.56 13.69 8.44
CA LYS A 282 7.46 14.07 9.31
C LYS A 282 7.43 15.58 9.50
N GLY A 283 6.27 16.13 9.82
CA GLY A 283 6.08 17.57 9.96
C GLY A 283 5.95 18.26 8.60
N TRP A 284 6.39 19.51 8.50
CA TRP A 284 6.35 20.28 7.26
C TRP A 284 7.38 19.81 6.25
N ILE A 285 6.92 19.54 5.02
CA ILE A 285 7.72 19.03 3.92
C ILE A 285 7.49 19.92 2.69
N LYS A 286 8.57 20.33 2.06
CA LYS A 286 8.50 21.08 0.81
C LYS A 286 8.90 20.20 -0.37
N VAL A 287 7.97 19.99 -1.30
CA VAL A 287 8.22 19.23 -2.53
C VAL A 287 8.02 20.17 -3.72
N GLY A 288 9.09 20.46 -4.42
CA GLY A 288 9.08 21.54 -5.42
C GLY A 288 8.79 22.89 -4.78
N ASN A 289 7.71 23.53 -5.19
CA ASN A 289 7.27 24.83 -4.64
C ASN A 289 6.10 24.69 -3.66
N THR A 290 5.60 23.49 -3.43
CA THR A 290 4.42 23.22 -2.60
C THR A 290 4.82 22.68 -1.24
N TRP A 291 4.16 23.17 -0.19
CA TRP A 291 4.29 22.66 1.17
C TRP A 291 3.20 21.63 1.46
N TYR A 292 3.59 20.62 2.21
CA TYR A 292 2.76 19.54 2.71
C TYR A 292 3.02 19.37 4.20
N TYR A 293 2.09 18.77 4.90
CA TYR A 293 2.30 18.42 6.31
C TYR A 293 2.04 16.94 6.54
N CYS A 294 3.05 16.25 7.05
CA CYS A 294 2.93 14.88 7.51
C CYS A 294 2.89 14.86 9.04
N ASP A 295 1.97 14.09 9.60
CA ASP A 295 1.81 13.95 11.04
C ASP A 295 3.14 13.63 11.74
N LYS A 296 3.38 14.23 12.90
CA LYS A 296 4.66 14.10 13.62
C LYS A 296 4.89 12.71 14.21
N ASP A 297 3.80 11.98 14.51
CA ASP A 297 3.87 10.67 15.14
C ASP A 297 3.79 9.55 14.10
N SER A 298 2.75 9.56 13.27
CA SER A 298 2.51 8.53 12.25
C SER A 298 3.32 8.74 10.97
N GLY A 299 3.53 9.99 10.55
CA GLY A 299 4.10 10.35 9.26
C GLY A 299 3.08 10.42 8.11
N VAL A 300 1.78 10.20 8.39
CA VAL A 300 0.71 10.29 7.40
C VAL A 300 0.50 11.73 6.97
N MET A 301 0.40 11.99 5.67
CA MET A 301 0.12 13.31 5.12
C MET A 301 -1.28 13.77 5.52
N TYR A 302 -1.39 15.02 5.94
CA TYR A 302 -2.67 15.66 6.16
C TYR A 302 -3.28 16.08 4.82
N GLU A 303 -4.54 15.76 4.64
CA GLU A 303 -5.33 16.17 3.48
C GLU A 303 -6.73 16.58 3.91
N ASN A 304 -7.30 17.54 3.20
CA ASN A 304 -8.66 18.06 3.40
C ASN A 304 -8.99 18.42 4.86
N GLN A 305 -8.03 19.05 5.55
CA GLN A 305 -8.20 19.37 6.96
C GLN A 305 -7.41 20.61 7.41
N TRP A 306 -7.84 21.15 8.54
CA TRP A 306 -7.15 22.21 9.24
C TRP A 306 -6.02 21.66 10.13
N LEU A 307 -4.86 22.28 10.06
CA LEU A 307 -3.76 22.07 11.01
C LEU A 307 -3.72 23.27 11.98
N GLU A 308 -3.91 22.99 13.27
CA GLU A 308 -3.86 23.97 14.35
C GLU A 308 -4.81 25.19 14.14
N ASN A 309 -5.88 25.03 13.36
CA ASN A 309 -6.77 26.11 12.93
C ASN A 309 -6.02 27.29 12.25
N LYS A 310 -4.83 27.05 11.76
CA LYS A 310 -3.92 28.05 11.21
C LYS A 310 -3.57 27.80 9.74
N TYR A 311 -3.43 26.54 9.35
CA TYR A 311 -3.11 26.12 7.99
C TYR A 311 -4.22 25.21 7.47
N TYR A 312 -4.42 25.17 6.17
CA TYR A 312 -5.33 24.21 5.54
C TYR A 312 -4.59 23.40 4.49
N LEU A 313 -4.79 22.11 4.49
CA LEU A 313 -4.25 21.15 3.53
C LEU A 313 -5.40 20.64 2.66
N PHE A 314 -5.30 20.79 1.34
CA PHE A 314 -6.30 20.31 0.37
C PHE A 314 -6.28 18.79 0.18
N ASP A 315 -7.16 18.26 -0.66
CA ASP A 315 -7.30 16.82 -0.95
C ASP A 315 -5.98 16.14 -1.36
N GLU A 316 -5.10 16.86 -2.08
CA GLU A 316 -3.78 16.35 -2.47
C GLU A 316 -2.69 16.72 -1.46
N GLY A 317 -3.08 17.14 -0.26
CA GLY A 317 -2.19 17.54 0.84
C GLY A 317 -1.50 18.89 0.65
N ALA A 318 -1.75 19.59 -0.44
CA ALA A 318 -1.13 20.89 -0.71
C ALA A 318 -1.58 21.96 0.28
N MET A 319 -0.62 22.71 0.86
CA MET A 319 -0.91 23.81 1.78
C MET A 319 -1.57 24.98 1.05
N ALA A 320 -2.65 25.50 1.62
CA ALA A 320 -3.38 26.65 1.12
C ALA A 320 -2.52 27.94 1.16
N VAL A 321 -2.57 28.71 0.08
CA VAL A 321 -1.98 30.06 -0.02
C VAL A 321 -2.91 31.00 -0.79
N GLY A 322 -2.90 32.28 -0.48
CA GLY A 322 -3.78 33.25 -1.12
C GLY A 322 -5.25 33.10 -0.70
N TRP A 323 -6.16 33.57 -1.55
CA TRP A 323 -7.60 33.39 -1.36
C TRP A 323 -8.03 31.98 -1.70
N GLN A 324 -8.70 31.31 -0.75
CA GLN A 324 -9.19 29.94 -0.91
C GLN A 324 -10.62 29.82 -0.38
N LYS A 325 -11.46 29.13 -1.13
CA LYS A 325 -12.80 28.74 -0.69
C LYS A 325 -12.73 27.35 -0.07
N ILE A 326 -13.05 27.27 1.21
CA ILE A 326 -13.09 26.03 2.00
C ILE A 326 -14.53 25.86 2.47
N GLU A 327 -15.16 24.76 2.05
CA GLU A 327 -16.60 24.56 2.19
C GLU A 327 -17.38 25.73 1.55
N GLU A 328 -18.14 26.48 2.34
CA GLU A 328 -18.91 27.63 1.84
C GLU A 328 -18.21 28.97 2.02
N ASP A 329 -17.13 29.02 2.80
CA ASP A 329 -16.48 30.25 3.23
C ASP A 329 -15.17 30.54 2.50
N TRP A 330 -14.86 31.84 2.31
CA TRP A 330 -13.59 32.30 1.79
C TRP A 330 -12.62 32.65 2.91
N TYR A 331 -11.38 32.16 2.78
CA TYR A 331 -10.26 32.43 3.68
C TYR A 331 -9.08 33.00 2.89
N TYR A 332 -8.23 33.77 3.56
CA TYR A 332 -6.97 34.21 2.99
C TYR A 332 -5.79 33.69 3.79
N PHE A 333 -4.85 33.08 3.09
CA PHE A 333 -3.60 32.58 3.62
C PHE A 333 -2.44 33.40 3.06
N ASP A 334 -1.47 33.78 3.87
CA ASP A 334 -0.27 34.44 3.39
C ASP A 334 0.66 33.45 2.62
N ASN A 335 1.83 33.94 2.19
CA ASN A 335 2.78 33.12 1.44
C ASN A 335 3.39 31.97 2.29
N ASP A 336 3.32 32.07 3.60
CA ASP A 336 3.75 31.03 4.54
C ASP A 336 2.59 30.09 4.89
N GLY A 337 1.43 30.22 4.25
CA GLY A 337 0.24 29.40 4.45
C GLY A 337 -0.53 29.74 5.73
N VAL A 338 -0.21 30.84 6.39
CA VAL A 338 -0.87 31.21 7.63
C VAL A 338 -2.20 31.90 7.35
N LYS A 339 -3.30 31.32 7.86
CA LYS A 339 -4.63 31.92 7.81
C LYS A 339 -4.60 33.31 8.43
N GLN A 340 -5.06 34.29 7.68
CA GLN A 340 -5.14 35.66 8.14
C GLN A 340 -6.50 35.93 8.81
N THR A 341 -6.50 36.78 9.83
CA THR A 341 -7.69 37.10 10.63
C THR A 341 -7.71 38.59 10.96
N SER A 342 -8.90 39.16 11.17
CA SER A 342 -9.15 40.51 11.70
C SER A 342 -8.38 41.61 10.92
N LYS A 343 -8.29 41.50 9.58
CA LYS A 343 -7.56 42.51 8.78
C LYS A 343 -8.07 42.63 7.34
N TRP A 344 -7.73 43.73 6.70
CA TRP A 344 -7.96 43.99 5.30
C TRP A 344 -6.91 43.30 4.43
N ILE A 345 -7.35 42.64 3.36
CA ILE A 345 -6.54 42.08 2.29
C ILE A 345 -6.97 42.75 0.97
N GLY A 346 -6.32 43.86 0.61
CA GLY A 346 -6.82 44.72 -0.44
C GLY A 346 -8.20 45.27 -0.09
N ASP A 347 -9.18 45.01 -0.96
CA ASP A 347 -10.56 45.47 -0.77
C ASP A 347 -11.43 44.48 0.05
N TYR A 348 -10.87 43.38 0.56
CA TYR A 348 -11.59 42.35 1.30
C TYR A 348 -11.17 42.34 2.77
N TYR A 349 -12.08 42.05 3.65
CA TYR A 349 -11.78 41.90 5.07
C TYR A 349 -11.96 40.46 5.53
N VAL A 350 -10.96 39.94 6.24
CA VAL A 350 -11.09 38.65 6.93
C VAL A 350 -11.40 38.87 8.39
N GLN A 351 -12.41 38.16 8.89
CA GLN A 351 -12.95 38.26 10.24
C GLN A 351 -12.03 37.60 11.28
N ALA A 352 -12.42 37.62 12.55
CA ALA A 352 -11.64 37.02 13.64
C ALA A 352 -11.50 35.50 13.53
N ASP A 353 -12.45 34.84 12.91
CA ASP A 353 -12.42 33.39 12.62
C ASP A 353 -11.66 33.07 11.31
N GLY A 354 -11.31 34.12 10.53
CA GLY A 354 -10.61 34.03 9.26
C GLY A 354 -11.52 34.03 8.03
N THR A 355 -12.84 33.96 8.20
CA THR A 355 -13.78 34.00 7.07
C THR A 355 -13.83 35.40 6.44
N MET A 356 -14.02 35.44 5.13
CA MET A 356 -14.20 36.70 4.41
C MET A 356 -15.52 37.36 4.83
N ALA A 357 -15.45 38.61 5.24
CA ALA A 357 -16.63 39.39 5.52
C ALA A 357 -17.42 39.68 4.24
N VAL A 358 -18.73 39.46 4.27
CA VAL A 358 -19.65 39.83 3.18
C VAL A 358 -20.87 40.55 3.78
N SER A 359 -21.43 41.49 3.01
CA SER A 359 -22.69 42.20 3.36
C SER A 359 -22.70 42.78 4.78
N GLN A 360 -21.59 43.37 5.25
CA GLN A 360 -21.52 43.92 6.62
C GLN A 360 -20.60 45.15 6.74
N TYR A 361 -20.70 45.84 7.87
CA TYR A 361 -19.78 46.94 8.23
C TYR A 361 -18.57 46.40 9.01
N ILE A 362 -17.40 46.87 8.62
CA ILE A 362 -16.14 46.67 9.35
C ILE A 362 -15.68 48.04 9.84
N GLY A 363 -16.03 48.36 11.08
CA GLY A 363 -15.94 49.73 11.53
C GLY A 363 -16.89 50.60 10.72
N ILE A 364 -16.30 51.59 10.02
CA ILE A 364 -17.03 52.52 9.16
C ILE A 364 -17.06 52.09 7.68
N GLU A 365 -16.39 50.99 7.31
CA GLU A 365 -16.32 50.52 5.94
C GLU A 365 -17.35 49.43 5.72
N TYR A 366 -18.09 49.46 4.61
CA TYR A 366 -19.04 48.41 4.22
C TYR A 366 -18.43 47.50 3.16
N VAL A 367 -18.61 46.23 3.34
CA VAL A 367 -18.30 45.20 2.30
C VAL A 367 -19.60 44.66 1.72
N GLY A 368 -19.63 44.50 0.38
CA GLY A 368 -20.80 44.00 -0.35
C GLY A 368 -20.97 42.50 -0.28
N GLU A 369 -21.93 41.96 -1.05
CA GLU A 369 -22.17 40.49 -1.17
C GLU A 369 -20.98 39.76 -1.76
N ASP A 370 -20.22 40.44 -2.62
CA ASP A 370 -18.97 39.92 -3.21
C ASP A 370 -17.75 40.02 -2.27
N GLY A 371 -17.97 40.47 -1.04
CA GLY A 371 -16.93 40.69 -0.02
C GLY A 371 -16.06 41.94 -0.25
N LYS A 372 -16.26 42.66 -1.34
CA LYS A 372 -15.45 43.86 -1.63
C LYS A 372 -15.92 45.05 -0.80
N LYS A 373 -14.92 45.85 -0.40
CA LYS A 373 -15.16 47.16 0.18
C LYS A 373 -15.95 48.02 -0.81
N VAL A 374 -17.08 48.48 -0.36
CA VAL A 374 -17.89 49.47 -1.13
C VAL A 374 -17.33 50.86 -0.85
N PRO A 375 -16.91 51.60 -1.88
CA PRO A 375 -16.42 52.98 -1.70
C PRO A 375 -17.48 53.87 -1.00
N ARG A 376 -17.07 54.68 -0.02
CA ARG A 376 -17.97 55.52 0.76
C ARG A 376 -18.74 56.55 -0.06
N SER A 377 -18.21 56.99 -1.19
CA SER A 377 -18.91 57.93 -2.08
C SER A 377 -18.36 57.83 -3.49
N GLY A 378 -19.26 57.95 -4.49
CA GLY A 378 -18.89 58.22 -5.89
C GLY A 378 -18.62 56.98 -6.78
N SER A 379 -18.76 55.75 -6.30
CA SER A 379 -18.65 54.57 -7.16
C SER A 379 -20.03 54.06 -7.54
N GLU A 380 -20.53 54.60 -8.62
CA GLU A 380 -21.79 54.15 -9.22
C GLU A 380 -21.66 52.69 -9.69
N ARG A 381 -22.68 51.90 -9.43
CA ARG A 381 -22.83 50.51 -9.92
C ARG A 381 -24.20 50.30 -10.52
N VAL A 382 -24.31 49.33 -11.38
CA VAL A 382 -25.56 48.88 -11.96
C VAL A 382 -26.13 47.80 -11.04
N TYR A 383 -27.37 47.98 -10.61
CA TYR A 383 -28.11 47.00 -9.81
C TYR A 383 -29.32 46.51 -10.57
N GLU A 384 -29.58 45.25 -10.52
CA GLU A 384 -30.70 44.58 -11.19
C GLU A 384 -31.85 44.40 -10.20
N ILE A 385 -33.04 44.82 -10.58
CA ILE A 385 -34.28 44.67 -9.82
C ILE A 385 -35.13 43.58 -10.48
N ASP A 386 -35.46 42.54 -9.75
CA ASP A 386 -36.44 41.52 -10.18
C ASP A 386 -37.86 42.07 -10.07
N LEU A 387 -38.59 42.01 -11.19
CA LEU A 387 -39.99 42.46 -11.31
C LEU A 387 -40.98 41.30 -11.30
N GLY A 388 -40.50 40.07 -11.09
CA GLY A 388 -41.31 38.85 -11.24
C GLY A 388 -41.48 38.41 -12.69
N ASP A 389 -41.96 37.17 -12.89
CA ASP A 389 -42.19 36.57 -14.23
C ASP A 389 -40.95 36.60 -15.13
N GLY A 390 -39.75 36.57 -14.57
CA GLY A 390 -38.50 36.66 -15.31
C GLY A 390 -38.18 38.04 -15.90
N LYS A 391 -38.94 39.06 -15.54
CA LYS A 391 -38.69 40.45 -15.97
C LYS A 391 -37.73 41.12 -15.00
N LYS A 392 -36.85 41.94 -15.51
CA LYS A 392 -35.84 42.67 -14.72
C LYS A 392 -35.72 44.10 -15.24
N THR A 393 -35.31 44.99 -14.34
CA THR A 393 -34.88 46.33 -14.69
C THR A 393 -33.59 46.68 -13.99
N ILE A 394 -32.94 47.76 -14.39
CA ILE A 394 -31.66 48.18 -13.78
C ILE A 394 -31.78 49.57 -13.20
N VAL A 395 -31.05 49.80 -12.13
CA VAL A 395 -30.82 51.12 -11.53
C VAL A 395 -29.33 51.37 -11.36
N ILE A 396 -28.93 52.64 -11.41
CA ILE A 396 -27.54 53.03 -11.23
C ILE A 396 -27.44 53.86 -9.96
N GLY A 397 -26.51 53.52 -9.07
CA GLY A 397 -26.34 54.25 -7.82
C GLY A 397 -25.20 53.67 -6.96
N TYR A 398 -25.17 54.10 -5.73
CA TYR A 398 -24.23 53.58 -4.71
C TYR A 398 -24.84 53.66 -3.32
N TYR A 399 -24.27 52.91 -2.38
CA TYR A 399 -24.68 52.94 -0.96
C TYR A 399 -23.94 54.03 -0.19
N ASP A 400 -24.65 54.72 0.69
CA ASP A 400 -24.12 55.64 1.68
C ASP A 400 -24.08 54.96 3.05
N ALA A 401 -22.94 54.40 3.36
CA ALA A 401 -22.75 53.67 4.60
C ALA A 401 -22.70 54.57 5.84
N ASP A 402 -22.15 55.78 5.68
CA ASP A 402 -22.05 56.76 6.78
C ASP A 402 -23.45 57.24 7.18
N MET A 403 -24.28 57.64 6.23
CA MET A 403 -25.67 58.03 6.49
C MET A 403 -26.50 56.85 7.06
N ALA A 404 -26.26 55.62 6.60
CA ALA A 404 -26.95 54.44 7.15
C ALA A 404 -26.58 54.20 8.63
N ASN A 405 -25.30 54.38 8.99
CA ASN A 405 -24.85 54.28 10.36
C ASN A 405 -25.44 55.40 11.24
N ASP A 406 -25.43 56.67 10.76
CA ASP A 406 -26.00 57.80 11.47
C ASP A 406 -27.48 57.60 11.76
N ILE A 407 -28.24 57.02 10.84
CA ILE A 407 -29.67 56.69 11.04
C ILE A 407 -29.79 55.59 12.09
N TYR A 408 -28.99 54.55 12.05
CA TYR A 408 -29.02 53.46 13.03
C TYR A 408 -28.77 53.97 14.46
N GLU A 409 -27.76 54.80 14.62
CA GLU A 409 -27.42 55.44 15.89
C GLU A 409 -28.54 56.39 16.35
N ALA A 410 -29.13 57.20 15.48
CA ALA A 410 -30.23 58.09 15.79
C ALA A 410 -31.50 57.34 16.25
N VAL A 411 -31.82 56.21 15.64
CA VAL A 411 -32.92 55.34 16.11
C VAL A 411 -32.63 54.77 17.49
N ASN A 412 -31.41 54.30 17.75
CA ASN A 412 -31.04 53.77 19.07
C ASN A 412 -31.01 54.85 20.15
N ALA A 413 -30.54 56.05 19.83
CA ALA A 413 -30.64 57.19 20.75
C ALA A 413 -32.12 57.49 21.09
N TYR A 414 -33.00 57.47 20.09
CA TYR A 414 -34.44 57.72 20.32
C TYR A 414 -35.08 56.59 21.14
N ARG A 415 -34.72 55.33 20.94
CA ARG A 415 -35.17 54.21 21.78
C ARG A 415 -34.72 54.38 23.24
N THR A 416 -33.47 54.76 23.42
CA THR A 416 -32.92 55.03 24.77
C THR A 416 -33.66 56.17 25.44
N GLU A 417 -33.97 57.29 24.73
CA GLU A 417 -34.79 58.41 25.21
C GLU A 417 -36.18 57.92 25.72
N LYS A 418 -36.73 56.91 25.06
CA LYS A 418 -38.03 56.30 25.42
C LYS A 418 -37.93 55.16 26.43
N GLY A 419 -36.77 54.90 26.99
CA GLY A 419 -36.53 53.86 27.98
C GLY A 419 -36.54 52.43 27.41
N LEU A 420 -36.28 52.26 26.12
CA LEU A 420 -36.24 50.98 25.44
C LEU A 420 -34.78 50.50 25.24
N GLU A 421 -34.62 49.20 25.19
CA GLU A 421 -33.34 48.61 24.82
C GLU A 421 -32.93 49.01 23.40
N ILE A 422 -31.63 49.19 23.16
CA ILE A 422 -31.09 49.46 21.83
C ILE A 422 -31.27 48.23 20.95
N LEU A 423 -31.47 48.46 19.66
CA LEU A 423 -31.43 47.42 18.64
C LEU A 423 -30.00 46.98 18.44
N GLN A 424 -29.80 45.69 18.37
CA GLN A 424 -28.50 45.14 17.98
C GLN A 424 -28.30 45.23 16.44
N PRO A 425 -27.08 45.43 15.95
CA PRO A 425 -26.86 45.42 14.53
C PRO A 425 -27.21 44.03 13.97
N ALA A 426 -27.94 44.01 12.87
CA ALA A 426 -28.35 42.77 12.26
C ALA A 426 -27.15 41.98 11.73
N VAL A 427 -27.21 40.64 11.90
CA VAL A 427 -26.24 39.72 11.32
C VAL A 427 -26.37 39.69 9.78
N MET A 428 -25.34 39.15 9.14
CA MET A 428 -24.99 39.20 7.72
C MET A 428 -26.13 39.07 6.71
N PRO A 429 -26.99 38.05 6.69
CA PRO A 429 -27.96 37.94 5.60
C PRO A 429 -28.99 39.06 5.62
N MET A 430 -29.37 39.55 6.78
CA MET A 430 -30.37 40.61 6.89
C MET A 430 -29.86 41.98 6.38
N LYS A 431 -28.59 42.30 6.62
CA LYS A 431 -27.95 43.54 6.06
C LYS A 431 -27.87 43.52 4.55
N ALA A 432 -27.52 42.40 3.95
CA ALA A 432 -27.51 42.24 2.48
C ALA A 432 -28.93 42.46 1.92
N GLN A 433 -29.92 41.95 2.58
CA GLN A 433 -31.31 42.10 2.15
C GLN A 433 -31.81 43.55 2.34
N ALA A 434 -31.36 44.27 3.37
CA ALA A 434 -31.62 45.70 3.48
C ALA A 434 -31.04 46.51 2.30
N ASN A 435 -29.86 46.14 1.83
CA ASN A 435 -29.25 46.73 0.63
C ASN A 435 -30.10 46.49 -0.63
N ILE A 436 -30.51 45.23 -0.85
CA ILE A 436 -31.41 44.88 -1.96
C ILE A 436 -32.69 45.69 -1.87
N ARG A 437 -33.32 45.72 -0.72
CA ARG A 437 -34.55 46.47 -0.53
C ARG A 437 -34.40 47.96 -0.76
N ALA A 438 -33.25 48.57 -0.39
CA ALA A 438 -32.99 49.98 -0.60
C ALA A 438 -32.91 50.39 -2.11
N TYR A 439 -32.46 49.51 -3.00
CA TYR A 439 -32.56 49.80 -4.42
C TYR A 439 -33.90 49.33 -5.03
N GLU A 440 -34.57 48.31 -4.49
CA GLU A 440 -35.91 47.92 -4.90
C GLU A 440 -36.96 49.04 -4.74
N ILE A 441 -36.90 49.77 -3.59
CA ILE A 441 -37.82 50.88 -3.35
C ILE A 441 -37.58 52.08 -4.26
N THR A 442 -36.49 52.09 -5.05
CA THR A 442 -36.29 53.11 -6.10
C THR A 442 -37.27 52.91 -7.25
N TYR A 443 -37.65 51.67 -7.55
CA TYR A 443 -38.60 51.27 -8.57
C TYR A 443 -40.05 51.33 -8.05
N LEU A 444 -40.30 50.67 -6.91
CA LEU A 444 -41.58 50.65 -6.23
C LEU A 444 -41.43 51.16 -4.77
N PHE A 445 -41.74 52.42 -4.55
CA PHE A 445 -41.69 53.01 -3.22
C PHE A 445 -42.94 52.61 -2.42
N ASP A 446 -42.97 51.36 -2.00
CA ASP A 446 -44.07 50.76 -1.23
C ASP A 446 -43.51 50.01 -0.03
N LYS A 447 -44.07 50.26 1.16
CA LYS A 447 -43.64 49.66 2.43
C LYS A 447 -43.99 48.17 2.54
N TYR A 448 -45.00 47.72 1.84
CA TYR A 448 -45.59 46.41 2.03
C TYR A 448 -45.31 45.43 0.88
N THR A 449 -44.90 45.94 -0.27
CA THR A 449 -44.77 45.17 -1.48
C THR A 449 -43.42 45.39 -2.15
N ARG A 450 -42.80 44.32 -2.62
CA ARG A 450 -41.59 44.32 -3.42
C ARG A 450 -41.93 44.45 -4.91
N PRO A 451 -40.99 44.87 -5.79
CA PRO A 451 -41.22 44.98 -7.23
C PRO A 451 -41.71 43.69 -7.90
N ASN A 452 -41.33 42.52 -7.40
CA ASN A 452 -41.76 41.20 -7.89
C ASN A 452 -43.12 40.75 -7.38
N GLY A 453 -43.83 41.57 -6.60
CA GLY A 453 -45.15 41.30 -6.04
C GLY A 453 -45.15 40.62 -4.67
N ASP A 454 -44.01 40.24 -4.14
CA ASP A 454 -43.90 39.65 -2.82
C ASP A 454 -44.14 40.66 -1.70
N LYS A 455 -44.41 40.18 -0.49
CA LYS A 455 -44.45 41.05 0.71
C LYS A 455 -43.04 41.56 1.01
N SER A 456 -42.94 42.82 1.46
CA SER A 456 -41.63 43.40 1.81
C SER A 456 -40.89 42.59 2.88
N THR A 457 -41.60 42.03 3.86
CA THR A 457 -41.04 41.21 4.94
C THR A 457 -40.55 39.83 4.49
N SER A 458 -40.91 39.39 3.24
CA SER A 458 -40.39 38.14 2.69
C SER A 458 -38.91 38.21 2.29
N ILE A 459 -38.33 39.43 2.28
CA ILE A 459 -36.96 39.63 1.85
C ILE A 459 -35.94 38.87 2.72
N TYR A 460 -36.26 38.66 3.99
CA TYR A 460 -35.44 37.89 4.91
C TYR A 460 -36.30 37.20 5.98
N PRO A 461 -36.11 35.91 6.26
CA PRO A 461 -36.79 35.19 7.32
C PRO A 461 -36.54 35.86 8.69
N GLY A 462 -37.59 36.16 9.42
CA GLY A 462 -37.53 36.81 10.73
C GLY A 462 -37.68 38.33 10.70
N VAL A 463 -37.62 38.98 9.53
CA VAL A 463 -38.06 40.38 9.39
C VAL A 463 -39.57 40.42 9.57
N PHE A 464 -40.04 41.22 10.50
CA PHE A 464 -41.46 41.37 10.76
C PHE A 464 -42.03 42.71 10.28
N ASP A 465 -41.17 43.72 10.10
CA ASP A 465 -41.56 45.02 9.55
C ASP A 465 -40.38 45.81 9.02
N GLU A 466 -40.66 46.88 8.26
CA GLU A 466 -39.66 47.81 7.73
C GLU A 466 -40.12 49.26 7.83
N ASN A 467 -39.16 50.20 7.93
CA ASN A 467 -39.38 51.59 7.69
C ASN A 467 -38.67 51.98 6.39
N ILE A 468 -39.35 52.79 5.57
CA ILE A 468 -38.76 53.34 4.35
C ILE A 468 -38.83 54.86 4.37
N ALA A 469 -37.85 55.52 3.73
CA ALA A 469 -37.85 56.96 3.51
C ALA A 469 -37.20 57.27 2.14
N ARG A 470 -37.48 58.42 1.59
CA ARG A 470 -36.83 58.89 0.37
C ARG A 470 -36.54 60.39 0.42
N SER A 471 -35.59 60.82 -0.38
CA SER A 471 -35.21 62.24 -0.56
C SER A 471 -34.69 62.93 0.72
N CYS A 472 -34.48 62.21 1.81
CA CYS A 472 -33.84 62.72 3.02
C CYS A 472 -32.33 62.82 2.81
N THR A 473 -31.70 63.89 3.24
CA THR A 473 -30.26 64.15 3.05
C THR A 473 -29.46 63.93 4.34
N SER A 474 -30.11 63.73 5.44
CA SER A 474 -29.52 63.47 6.75
C SER A 474 -30.33 62.51 7.61
N ALA A 475 -29.68 61.87 8.61
CA ALA A 475 -30.32 61.02 9.59
C ALA A 475 -31.43 61.79 10.38
N THR A 476 -31.22 63.08 10.63
CA THR A 476 -32.21 63.94 11.31
C THR A 476 -33.50 64.07 10.48
N GLU A 477 -33.40 64.28 9.18
CA GLU A 477 -34.58 64.33 8.33
C GLU A 477 -35.32 62.97 8.27
N VAL A 478 -34.62 61.87 8.18
CA VAL A 478 -35.21 60.54 8.25
C VAL A 478 -35.94 60.32 9.56
N MET A 479 -35.31 60.64 10.68
CA MET A 479 -35.92 60.51 12.00
C MET A 479 -37.17 61.38 12.16
N ASN A 480 -37.13 62.61 11.63
CA ASN A 480 -38.29 63.50 11.66
C ASN A 480 -39.46 62.90 10.86
N GLN A 481 -39.18 62.37 9.66
CA GLN A 481 -40.18 61.75 8.81
C GLN A 481 -40.78 60.50 9.53
N TRP A 482 -39.93 59.62 10.09
CA TRP A 482 -40.39 58.41 10.75
C TRP A 482 -41.09 58.67 12.09
N LYS A 483 -40.74 59.69 12.87
CA LYS A 483 -41.41 60.10 14.11
C LYS A 483 -42.79 60.68 13.85
N GLN A 484 -43.00 61.36 12.70
CA GLN A 484 -44.29 61.96 12.36
C GLN A 484 -45.32 60.93 11.86
N SER A 485 -44.87 59.79 11.36
CA SER A 485 -45.77 58.72 10.93
C SER A 485 -46.05 57.78 12.11
N VAL A 486 -47.33 57.56 12.42
CA VAL A 486 -47.75 56.66 13.51
C VAL A 486 -47.17 55.26 13.34
N ASP A 487 -47.20 54.73 12.09
CA ASP A 487 -46.75 53.38 11.81
C ASP A 487 -45.23 53.22 11.94
N THR A 488 -44.45 54.09 11.31
CA THR A 488 -42.99 54.02 11.37
C THR A 488 -42.46 54.27 12.79
N ASN A 489 -43.06 55.22 13.50
CA ASN A 489 -42.71 55.51 14.87
C ASN A 489 -42.99 54.32 15.81
N LYS A 490 -44.16 53.67 15.65
CA LYS A 490 -44.53 52.47 16.40
C LYS A 490 -43.53 51.34 16.21
N ILE A 491 -43.02 51.15 15.00
CA ILE A 491 -42.05 50.10 14.69
C ILE A 491 -40.69 50.40 15.29
N MET A 492 -40.19 51.64 15.18
CA MET A 492 -38.96 52.04 15.84
C MET A 492 -38.98 51.82 17.35
N LEU A 493 -40.16 51.96 17.97
CA LEU A 493 -40.39 51.80 19.39
C LEU A 493 -40.94 50.42 19.77
N SER A 494 -40.93 49.44 18.85
CA SER A 494 -41.40 48.08 19.15
C SER A 494 -40.47 47.37 20.15
N ASN A 495 -41.06 46.76 21.16
CA ASN A 495 -40.35 45.86 22.09
C ASN A 495 -40.03 44.52 21.46
N ASP A 496 -40.70 44.15 20.39
CA ASP A 496 -40.44 42.91 19.63
C ASP A 496 -39.16 42.99 18.78
N ALA A 497 -38.76 44.22 18.45
CA ALA A 497 -37.54 44.43 17.64
C ALA A 497 -36.29 44.24 18.50
N LYS A 498 -35.44 43.30 18.11
CA LYS A 498 -34.14 43.04 18.74
C LYS A 498 -32.97 43.42 17.81
N PHE A 499 -33.14 43.25 16.53
CA PHE A 499 -32.11 43.55 15.53
C PHE A 499 -32.63 44.51 14.49
N SER A 500 -31.72 45.33 13.92
CA SER A 500 -32.03 46.22 12.83
C SER A 500 -30.91 46.31 11.80
N ALA A 501 -31.29 46.38 10.53
CA ALA A 501 -30.41 46.70 9.43
C ALA A 501 -30.89 47.97 8.72
N VAL A 502 -29.99 48.97 8.61
CA VAL A 502 -30.27 50.20 7.85
C VAL A 502 -29.44 50.18 6.56
N SER A 503 -30.06 50.56 5.46
CA SER A 503 -29.37 50.82 4.18
C SER A 503 -29.85 52.12 3.53
N VAL A 504 -28.92 52.85 2.96
CA VAL A 504 -29.16 54.06 2.19
C VAL A 504 -28.61 53.87 0.80
N PHE A 505 -29.47 53.87 -0.20
CA PHE A 505 -29.10 53.79 -1.61
C PHE A 505 -29.29 55.13 -2.30
N LYS A 506 -28.24 55.63 -2.91
CA LYS A 506 -28.25 56.89 -3.69
C LYS A 506 -28.47 56.56 -5.16
N LEU A 507 -29.72 56.72 -5.63
CA LEU A 507 -30.11 56.49 -7.02
C LEU A 507 -29.61 57.65 -7.86
N LYS A 508 -28.88 57.37 -8.93
CA LYS A 508 -28.46 58.34 -9.93
C LYS A 508 -29.63 58.69 -10.86
N THR A 509 -29.93 59.97 -10.94
CA THR A 509 -30.92 60.50 -11.91
C THR A 509 -30.26 61.71 -12.61
N GLY A 510 -29.76 61.43 -13.80
CA GLY A 510 -28.95 62.45 -14.54
C GLY A 510 -27.67 62.75 -13.76
N ASN A 511 -27.52 64.02 -13.37
CA ASN A 511 -26.33 64.52 -12.63
C ASN A 511 -26.60 64.63 -11.09
N THR A 512 -27.71 64.16 -10.62
CA THR A 512 -28.12 64.25 -9.23
C THR A 512 -28.35 62.85 -8.60
N TYR A 513 -28.38 62.80 -7.28
CA TYR A 513 -28.69 61.60 -6.54
C TYR A 513 -29.90 61.81 -5.64
N THR A 514 -30.75 60.80 -5.59
CA THR A 514 -31.88 60.72 -4.66
C THR A 514 -31.65 59.61 -3.66
N ASN A 515 -31.74 59.91 -2.37
CA ASN A 515 -31.58 58.91 -1.31
C ASN A 515 -32.82 58.10 -1.15
N TYR A 516 -32.67 56.76 -1.08
CA TYR A 516 -33.69 55.80 -0.72
C TYR A 516 -33.19 55.01 0.51
N ILE A 517 -33.98 55.06 1.54
CA ILE A 517 -33.59 54.59 2.88
C ILE A 517 -34.53 53.45 3.29
N VAL A 518 -33.94 52.37 3.78
CA VAL A 518 -34.66 51.21 4.37
C VAL A 518 -34.07 50.91 5.75
N GLN A 519 -34.95 50.64 6.71
CA GLN A 519 -34.61 50.02 7.97
C GLN A 519 -35.48 48.77 8.12
N LEU A 520 -34.85 47.61 8.19
CA LEU A 520 -35.49 46.33 8.50
C LEU A 520 -35.42 46.05 9.99
N PHE A 521 -36.46 45.41 10.51
CA PHE A 521 -36.55 45.01 11.93
C PHE A 521 -36.82 43.51 12.05
N SER A 522 -36.08 42.83 12.95
CA SER A 522 -36.32 41.44 13.29
C SER A 522 -36.31 41.19 14.80
N LYS A 523 -36.91 40.03 15.17
CA LYS A 523 -37.00 39.58 16.57
C LYS A 523 -35.70 38.97 17.03
#